data_2fdd64fcc0350204e4755cca8849efce
#
_entry.id   2fdd64fcc0350204e4755cca8849efce
#
_cell.length_a   1.000
_cell.length_b   1.000
_cell.length_c   1.000
_cell.angle_alpha   90.00
_cell.angle_beta   90.00
_cell.angle_gamma   90.00
#
_symmetry.space_group_name_H-M   'P 1'
#
loop_
_entity.id
_entity.type
_entity.pdbx_description
1 polymer ?
#
loop_
_entity_poly.entity_id
_entity_poly.type
_entity_poly.pdbx_seq_one_letter_code
_entity_poly.pdbx_strand_id
1 'polypeptide(L)'
;MGQNKHPMKIAMVSVFVEDPVKAFKYYTEVLGFEEVMYSPENYIAIVKSPLDSNGTSLLLEPTEPGGIEVAKEYKQKLYSLGIPVISFSSNNIQKTVDELKEKGVKFKKDLVETDYGYEAIFDDSNGNYIQLIHLN
;
A
#
# COMPACT_ATOMS: atom_id res chain seq x y z
N MET A 1 18.75 3.82 30.93
CA MET A 1 17.94 3.08 29.97
C MET A 1 17.46 4.01 28.91
N GLY A 2 16.94 4.68 28.50
CA GLY A 2 16.52 5.46 27.35
C GLY A 2 17.60 6.23 26.63
N GLN A 3 18.80 6.31 27.22
CA GLN A 3 19.87 7.10 26.65
C GLN A 3 20.37 6.59 25.29
N ASN A 4 20.09 5.31 24.95
CA ASN A 4 20.45 4.75 23.66
C ASN A 4 19.32 4.82 22.64
N LYS A 5 18.18 5.39 23.00
CA LYS A 5 17.06 5.57 22.09
C LYS A 5 17.30 6.79 21.22
N HIS A 6 17.05 6.64 19.95
CA HIS A 6 17.17 7.73 18.98
C HIS A 6 15.79 8.29 18.66
N PRO A 7 15.66 9.61 18.50
CA PRO A 7 14.36 10.23 18.22
C PRO A 7 13.99 10.08 16.73
N MET A 8 14.15 8.89 16.19
CA MET A 8 13.83 8.60 14.78
C MET A 8 12.60 7.73 14.70
N LYS A 9 11.83 7.95 13.65
CA LYS A 9 10.70 7.11 13.28
C LYS A 9 10.71 6.91 11.77
N ILE A 10 9.99 5.90 11.30
CA ILE A 10 9.83 5.71 9.86
C ILE A 10 8.91 6.83 9.37
N ALA A 11 9.44 7.73 8.56
CA ALA A 11 8.67 8.85 8.02
C ALA A 11 7.87 8.44 6.79
N MET A 12 8.46 7.60 5.95
CA MET A 12 7.86 7.26 4.66
C MET A 12 8.40 5.91 4.17
N VAL A 13 7.51 5.14 3.58
CA VAL A 13 7.86 3.94 2.81
C VAL A 13 7.35 4.14 1.40
N SER A 14 7.82 3.35 0.44
CA SER A 14 7.37 3.48 -0.94
C SER A 14 6.93 2.15 -1.52
N VAL A 15 6.01 2.23 -2.49
CA VAL A 15 5.67 1.14 -3.38
C VAL A 15 5.84 1.65 -4.80
N PHE A 16 6.35 0.81 -5.68
CA PHE A 16 6.48 1.17 -7.07
C PHE A 16 5.15 1.01 -7.79
N VAL A 17 4.81 1.98 -8.62
CA VAL A 17 3.58 1.97 -9.43
C VAL A 17 3.95 2.37 -10.84
N GLU A 18 3.13 1.94 -11.82
CA GLU A 18 3.40 2.28 -13.22
C GLU A 18 3.13 3.76 -13.49
N ASP A 19 2.02 4.27 -12.95
CA ASP A 19 1.59 5.65 -13.15
C ASP A 19 1.13 6.23 -11.81
N PRO A 20 1.89 7.15 -11.21
CA PRO A 20 1.52 7.71 -9.90
C PRO A 20 0.23 8.52 -9.93
N VAL A 21 -0.18 9.06 -11.09
CA VAL A 21 -1.46 9.77 -11.21
C VAL A 21 -2.63 8.80 -11.05
N LYS A 22 -2.58 7.68 -11.78
CA LYS A 22 -3.60 6.64 -11.64
C LYS A 22 -3.58 6.01 -10.25
N ALA A 23 -2.40 5.76 -9.72
CA ALA A 23 -2.24 5.17 -8.40
C ALA A 23 -2.78 6.10 -7.32
N PHE A 24 -2.48 7.39 -7.39
CA PHE A 24 -2.99 8.36 -6.43
C PHE A 24 -4.52 8.35 -6.39
N LYS A 25 -5.14 8.36 -7.56
CA LYS A 25 -6.59 8.31 -7.66
C LYS A 25 -7.15 7.04 -7.01
N TYR A 26 -6.56 5.90 -7.31
CA TYR A 26 -7.01 4.62 -6.76
C TYR A 26 -6.82 4.55 -5.25
N TYR A 27 -5.65 4.94 -4.75
CA TYR A 27 -5.36 4.89 -3.32
C TYR A 27 -6.23 5.84 -2.50
N THR A 28 -6.57 7.01 -3.05
CA THR A 28 -7.42 7.97 -2.34
C THR A 28 -8.91 7.65 -2.50
N GLU A 29 -9.38 7.43 -3.71
CA GLU A 29 -10.81 7.25 -3.97
C GLU A 29 -11.33 5.84 -3.63
N VAL A 30 -10.51 4.80 -3.86
CA VAL A 30 -10.93 3.42 -3.63
C VAL A 30 -10.44 2.90 -2.29
N LEU A 31 -9.15 3.07 -1.99
CA LEU A 31 -8.58 2.53 -0.75
C LEU A 31 -8.77 3.43 0.46
N GLY A 32 -9.17 4.69 0.25
CA GLY A 32 -9.52 5.58 1.36
C GLY A 32 -8.37 6.30 2.03
N PHE A 33 -7.19 6.33 1.40
CA PHE A 33 -6.06 7.09 1.92
C PHE A 33 -6.26 8.59 1.70
N GLU A 34 -5.56 9.41 2.47
CA GLU A 34 -5.60 10.86 2.35
C GLU A 34 -4.36 11.38 1.64
N GLU A 35 -4.52 12.49 0.93
CA GLU A 35 -3.41 13.16 0.28
C GLU A 35 -2.46 13.78 1.30
N VAL A 36 -1.15 13.55 1.12
CA VAL A 36 -0.10 14.27 1.82
C VAL A 36 0.52 15.28 0.85
N MET A 37 0.89 14.82 -0.34
CA MET A 37 1.42 15.68 -1.39
C MET A 37 1.10 15.06 -2.74
N TYR A 38 0.63 15.89 -3.66
CA TYR A 38 0.33 15.44 -5.00
C TYR A 38 0.77 16.50 -6.02
N SER A 39 1.71 16.13 -6.87
CA SER A 39 2.23 16.98 -7.94
C SER A 39 2.38 16.14 -9.20
N PRO A 40 1.30 16.00 -9.99
CA PRO A 40 1.33 15.11 -11.16
C PRO A 40 2.38 15.49 -12.19
N GLU A 41 2.66 16.78 -12.36
CA GLU A 41 3.68 17.25 -13.30
C GLU A 41 5.09 16.86 -12.88
N ASN A 42 5.32 16.56 -11.60
CA ASN A 42 6.61 16.10 -11.06
C ASN A 42 6.59 14.62 -10.70
N TYR A 43 5.52 13.91 -11.04
CA TYR A 43 5.32 12.48 -10.72
C TYR A 43 5.44 12.19 -9.22
N ILE A 44 4.94 13.11 -8.39
CA ILE A 44 4.94 12.95 -6.93
C ILE A 44 3.53 12.66 -6.44
N ALA A 45 3.37 11.56 -5.72
CA ALA A 45 2.12 11.20 -5.08
C ALA A 45 2.43 10.55 -3.74
N ILE A 46 2.03 11.21 -2.65
CA ILE A 46 2.25 10.72 -1.29
C ILE A 46 0.92 10.72 -0.56
N VAL A 47 0.59 9.61 0.05
CA VAL A 47 -0.66 9.42 0.78
C VAL A 47 -0.38 8.91 2.20
N LYS A 48 -1.39 8.94 3.06
CA LYS A 48 -1.31 8.39 4.41
C LYS A 48 -2.66 7.82 4.82
N SER A 49 -2.67 7.00 5.86
CA SER A 49 -3.91 6.51 6.44
C SER A 49 -4.63 7.63 7.19
N PRO A 50 -5.96 7.79 7.03
CA PRO A 50 -6.71 8.75 7.83
C PRO A 50 -6.79 8.33 9.30
N LEU A 51 -6.53 7.06 9.60
CA LEU A 51 -6.59 6.54 10.98
C LEU A 51 -5.33 6.85 11.77
N ASP A 52 -4.26 7.28 11.10
CA ASP A 52 -2.97 7.57 11.74
C ASP A 52 -2.35 8.81 11.11
N SER A 53 -2.86 9.97 11.53
CA SER A 53 -2.43 11.26 10.97
C SER A 53 -0.97 11.59 11.25
N ASN A 54 -0.36 10.97 12.28
CA ASN A 54 1.04 11.13 12.63
C ASN A 54 1.88 9.94 12.19
N GLY A 55 1.28 9.03 11.43
CA GLY A 55 1.92 7.81 11.01
C GLY A 55 2.79 7.96 9.77
N THR A 56 3.24 6.82 9.30
CA THR A 56 4.10 6.71 8.15
C THR A 56 3.35 7.07 6.86
N SER A 57 3.97 7.91 6.04
CA SER A 57 3.44 8.21 4.71
C SER A 57 3.84 7.12 3.71
N LEU A 58 3.06 7.00 2.65
CA LEU A 58 3.31 6.06 1.57
C LEU A 58 3.56 6.84 0.28
N LEU A 59 4.77 6.69 -0.27
CA LEU A 59 5.13 7.27 -1.55
C LEU A 59 4.75 6.28 -2.66
N LEU A 60 3.96 6.76 -3.63
CA LEU A 60 3.62 5.98 -4.82
C LEU A 60 4.67 6.32 -5.88
N GLU A 61 5.73 5.52 -5.93
CA GLU A 61 6.94 5.83 -6.68
C GLU A 61 6.86 5.29 -8.11
N PRO A 62 7.05 6.14 -9.13
CA PRO A 62 6.90 5.67 -10.51
C PRO A 62 8.04 4.75 -10.92
N THR A 63 7.71 3.73 -11.72
CA THR A 63 8.71 2.94 -12.42
C THR A 63 9.12 3.64 -13.71
N GLU A 64 8.24 4.47 -14.29
CA GLU A 64 8.46 5.27 -15.50
C GLU A 64 7.59 6.51 -15.47
N PRO A 65 8.04 7.67 -16.01
CA PRO A 65 9.43 7.98 -16.35
C PRO A 65 10.27 8.29 -15.10
N GLY A 66 11.58 8.27 -15.24
CA GLY A 66 12.47 8.64 -14.15
C GLY A 66 12.78 7.52 -13.16
N GLY A 67 12.15 6.35 -13.32
CA GLY A 67 12.46 5.18 -12.52
C GLY A 67 13.66 4.43 -13.05
N ILE A 68 14.03 3.36 -12.36
CA ILE A 68 15.14 2.49 -12.76
C ILE A 68 14.60 1.15 -13.23
N GLU A 69 15.27 0.56 -14.21
CA GLU A 69 14.85 -0.71 -14.81
C GLU A 69 14.71 -1.83 -13.78
N VAL A 70 15.64 -1.89 -12.82
CA VAL A 70 15.62 -2.91 -11.76
C VAL A 70 14.32 -2.81 -10.93
N ALA A 71 13.83 -1.61 -10.66
CA ALA A 71 12.59 -1.43 -9.91
C ALA A 71 11.38 -1.97 -10.67
N LYS A 72 11.35 -1.73 -11.98
CA LYS A 72 10.29 -2.25 -12.84
C LYS A 72 10.32 -3.78 -12.89
N GLU A 73 11.49 -4.35 -13.08
CA GLU A 73 11.67 -5.80 -13.11
C GLU A 73 11.28 -6.44 -11.78
N TYR A 74 11.70 -5.86 -10.68
CA TYR A 74 11.39 -6.33 -9.33
C TYR A 74 9.88 -6.35 -9.11
N LYS A 75 9.22 -5.23 -9.40
CA LYS A 75 7.76 -5.10 -9.26
C LYS A 75 7.02 -6.16 -10.09
N GLN A 76 7.39 -6.30 -11.34
CA GLN A 76 6.76 -7.25 -12.24
C GLN A 76 6.98 -8.70 -11.78
N LYS A 77 8.16 -9.00 -11.27
CA LYS A 77 8.49 -10.33 -10.78
C LYS A 77 7.67 -10.69 -9.55
N LEU A 78 7.55 -9.78 -8.58
CA LEU A 78 6.73 -10.02 -7.41
C LEU A 78 5.26 -10.25 -7.79
N TYR A 79 4.76 -9.43 -8.69
CA TYR A 79 3.37 -9.57 -9.14
C TYR A 79 3.15 -10.92 -9.83
N SER A 80 4.07 -11.33 -10.70
CA SER A 80 3.95 -12.61 -11.40
C SER A 80 4.00 -13.80 -10.45
N LEU A 81 4.70 -13.67 -9.33
CA LEU A 81 4.80 -14.71 -8.31
C LEU A 81 3.67 -14.64 -7.26
N GLY A 82 2.81 -13.60 -7.34
CA GLY A 82 1.74 -13.41 -6.37
C GLY A 82 2.21 -12.96 -5.00
N ILE A 83 3.38 -12.34 -4.92
CA ILE A 83 3.97 -11.92 -3.64
C ILE A 83 3.58 -10.47 -3.34
N PRO A 84 2.94 -10.20 -2.18
CA PRO A 84 2.62 -8.83 -1.78
C PRO A 84 3.86 -7.99 -1.56
N VAL A 85 3.76 -6.70 -1.91
CA VAL A 85 4.87 -5.75 -1.75
C VAL A 85 4.84 -5.05 -0.41
N ILE A 86 3.68 -4.99 0.24
CA ILE A 86 3.50 -4.28 1.52
C ILE A 86 2.31 -4.89 2.25
N SER A 87 2.24 -4.67 3.55
CA SER A 87 1.11 -5.09 4.38
C SER A 87 0.43 -3.87 4.98
N PHE A 88 -0.90 -3.86 4.88
CA PHE A 88 -1.74 -2.89 5.59
C PHE A 88 -2.49 -3.63 6.70
N SER A 89 -2.81 -2.96 7.78
CA SER A 89 -3.58 -3.56 8.87
C SER A 89 -4.95 -2.93 8.98
N SER A 90 -5.90 -3.69 9.51
CA SER A 90 -7.24 -3.20 9.80
C SER A 90 -7.71 -3.76 11.13
N ASN A 91 -8.33 -2.90 11.95
CA ASN A 91 -8.92 -3.32 13.22
C ASN A 91 -10.25 -4.05 13.05
N ASN A 92 -10.85 -3.94 11.88
CA ASN A 92 -12.07 -4.66 11.52
C ASN A 92 -11.90 -5.17 10.09
N ILE A 93 -11.13 -6.23 9.97
CA ILE A 93 -10.68 -6.72 8.66
C ILE A 93 -11.83 -7.24 7.79
N GLN A 94 -12.84 -7.88 8.40
CA GLN A 94 -14.01 -8.36 7.64
C GLN A 94 -14.75 -7.19 6.98
N LYS A 95 -14.98 -6.12 7.75
CA LYS A 95 -15.64 -4.93 7.23
C LYS A 95 -14.82 -4.28 6.12
N THR A 96 -13.51 -4.19 6.32
CA THR A 96 -12.61 -3.62 5.32
C THR A 96 -12.65 -4.42 4.02
N VAL A 97 -12.58 -5.75 4.12
CA VAL A 97 -12.66 -6.63 2.94
C VAL A 97 -13.99 -6.43 2.21
N ASP A 98 -15.10 -6.41 2.96
CA ASP A 98 -16.42 -6.24 2.36
C ASP A 98 -16.55 -4.89 1.65
N GLU A 99 -16.07 -3.82 2.25
CA GLU A 99 -16.10 -2.48 1.65
C GLU A 99 -15.23 -2.39 0.40
N LEU A 100 -14.05 -3.01 0.43
CA LEU A 100 -13.17 -3.02 -0.74
C LEU A 100 -13.82 -3.81 -1.89
N LYS A 101 -14.44 -4.93 -1.59
CA LYS A 101 -15.15 -5.72 -2.61
C LYS A 101 -16.30 -4.94 -3.23
N GLU A 102 -17.05 -4.19 -2.42
CA GLU A 102 -18.13 -3.34 -2.93
C GLU A 102 -17.61 -2.27 -3.89
N LYS A 103 -16.40 -1.80 -3.69
CA LYS A 103 -15.75 -0.82 -4.58
C LYS A 103 -15.06 -1.47 -5.78
N GLY A 104 -15.22 -2.77 -5.95
CA GLY A 104 -14.67 -3.49 -7.10
C GLY A 104 -13.23 -3.93 -6.97
N VAL A 105 -12.66 -3.86 -5.77
CA VAL A 105 -11.29 -4.34 -5.53
C VAL A 105 -11.26 -5.87 -5.69
N LYS A 106 -10.28 -6.35 -6.44
CA LYS A 106 -10.12 -7.79 -6.70
C LYS A 106 -9.19 -8.40 -5.68
N PHE A 107 -9.63 -9.52 -5.10
CA PHE A 107 -8.84 -10.25 -4.12
C PHE A 107 -8.19 -11.46 -4.75
N LYS A 108 -6.88 -11.59 -4.57
CA LYS A 108 -6.14 -12.79 -4.95
C LYS A 108 -6.36 -13.89 -3.92
N LYS A 109 -6.46 -13.51 -2.66
CA LYS A 109 -6.71 -14.42 -1.55
C LYS A 109 -7.79 -13.82 -0.67
N ASP A 110 -8.87 -14.55 -0.50
CA ASP A 110 -9.96 -14.13 0.37
C ASP A 110 -9.52 -14.20 1.83
N LEU A 111 -10.29 -13.52 2.69
CA LEU A 111 -10.01 -13.48 4.12
C LEU A 111 -9.97 -14.87 4.72
N VAL A 112 -8.87 -15.21 5.37
CA VAL A 112 -8.68 -16.49 6.07
C VAL A 112 -8.08 -16.24 7.43
N GLU A 113 -8.36 -17.16 8.35
CA GLU A 113 -7.71 -17.18 9.65
C GLU A 113 -6.36 -17.89 9.54
N THR A 114 -5.36 -17.35 10.21
CA THR A 114 -4.02 -17.91 10.28
C THR A 114 -3.65 -18.14 11.76
N ASP A 115 -2.50 -18.73 12.01
CA ASP A 115 -2.01 -18.92 13.39
C ASP A 115 -1.78 -17.59 14.12
N TYR A 116 -1.64 -16.49 13.39
CA TYR A 116 -1.29 -15.18 13.94
C TYR A 116 -2.44 -14.18 13.90
N GLY A 117 -3.56 -14.52 13.27
CA GLY A 117 -4.70 -13.62 13.11
C GLY A 117 -5.44 -13.87 11.82
N TYR A 118 -5.65 -12.83 11.04
CA TYR A 118 -6.38 -12.92 9.78
C TYR A 118 -5.59 -12.27 8.66
N GLU A 119 -5.80 -12.75 7.45
CA GLU A 119 -5.08 -12.29 6.27
C GLU A 119 -5.96 -12.36 5.03
N ALA A 120 -5.80 -11.37 4.15
CA ALA A 120 -6.32 -11.37 2.79
C ALA A 120 -5.27 -10.73 1.88
N ILE A 121 -5.37 -10.95 0.58
CA ILE A 121 -4.47 -10.32 -0.40
C ILE A 121 -5.31 -9.75 -1.52
N PHE A 122 -5.13 -8.45 -1.81
CA PHE A 122 -5.86 -7.80 -2.89
C PHE A 122 -4.90 -7.16 -3.90
N ASP A 123 -5.44 -6.89 -5.07
CA ASP A 123 -4.74 -6.25 -6.18
C ASP A 123 -4.99 -4.75 -6.10
N ASP A 124 -3.93 -3.93 -6.10
CA ASP A 124 -4.07 -2.48 -6.02
C ASP A 124 -4.38 -1.83 -7.37
N SER A 125 -4.63 -2.62 -8.41
CA SER A 125 -4.88 -2.17 -9.78
C SER A 125 -3.74 -1.34 -10.39
N ASN A 126 -2.58 -1.36 -9.74
CA ASN A 126 -1.38 -0.64 -10.18
C ASN A 126 -0.17 -1.56 -10.27
N GLY A 127 -0.44 -2.85 -10.43
CA GLY A 127 0.58 -3.86 -10.63
C GLY A 127 1.19 -4.41 -9.34
N ASN A 128 0.49 -4.25 -8.22
CA ASN A 128 0.96 -4.77 -6.93
C ASN A 128 -0.13 -5.61 -6.25
N TYR A 129 0.31 -6.61 -5.51
CA TYR A 129 -0.53 -7.25 -4.50
C TYR A 129 -0.23 -6.64 -3.14
N ILE A 130 -1.27 -6.44 -2.36
CA ILE A 130 -1.20 -5.86 -1.01
C ILE A 130 -1.73 -6.92 -0.03
N GLN A 131 -0.96 -7.18 1.01
CA GLN A 131 -1.43 -8.04 2.09
C GLN A 131 -2.22 -7.19 3.09
N LEU A 132 -3.41 -7.65 3.45
CA LEU A 132 -4.22 -7.02 4.49
C LEU A 132 -4.23 -7.95 5.70
N ILE A 133 -3.90 -7.43 6.87
CA ILE A 133 -3.75 -8.26 8.07
C ILE A 133 -4.49 -7.69 9.27
N HIS A 134 -4.84 -8.58 10.18
CA HIS A 134 -5.21 -8.25 11.55
C HIS A 134 -4.50 -9.27 12.44
N LEU A 135 -3.59 -8.80 13.27
CA LEU A 135 -2.82 -9.66 14.18
C LEU A 135 -3.51 -9.76 15.53
N ASN A 136 -3.54 -10.96 16.08
CA ASN A 136 -4.08 -11.22 17.41
C ASN A 136 -3.23 -10.57 18.51
#